data_fad1e8e2e9c59cebbcdc5041e885c87b
#
_entry.id   fad1e8e2e9c59cebbcdc5041e885c87b
#
_cell.length_a   1.000
_cell.length_b   1.000
_cell.length_c   1.000
_cell.angle_alpha   90.00
_cell.angle_beta   90.00
_cell.angle_gamma   90.00
#
_symmetry.space_group_name_H-M   'P 1'
#
loop_
_entity.id
_entity.type
_entity.pdbx_description
1 polymer ?
#
loop_
_entity_poly.entity_id
_entity_poly.type
_entity_poly.pdbx_seq_one_letter_code
_entity_poly.pdbx_strand_id
1 'polypeptide(L)'
;MKIILEIEGLKKYYGRPGNQTKALDGISFQAAEGEFLGIMGSSGSGKSTLLNCIATVIQPTGGKIRMQGADILALKGEKLAEYRGKKIGYLFQNFEL
;
A
#
# COMPACT_ATOMS: atom_id res chain seq x y z
N MET A 1 -6.28 -19.77 3.19
CA MET A 1 -5.18 -18.82 3.43
C MET A 1 -5.75 -17.51 3.97
N LYS A 2 -5.05 -16.91 4.90
CA LYS A 2 -5.51 -15.67 5.51
C LYS A 2 -5.09 -14.48 4.66
N ILE A 3 -6.06 -13.71 4.19
CA ILE A 3 -5.77 -12.49 3.44
C ILE A 3 -5.32 -11.42 4.41
N ILE A 4 -4.14 -10.86 4.20
CA ILE A 4 -3.60 -9.81 5.07
C ILE A 4 -3.67 -8.43 4.41
N LEU A 5 -3.69 -8.36 3.10
CA LEU A 5 -3.68 -7.09 2.38
C LEU A 5 -4.74 -7.09 1.29
N GLU A 6 -5.55 -6.05 1.25
CA GLU A 6 -6.53 -5.86 0.20
C GLU A 6 -6.37 -4.47 -0.39
N ILE A 7 -6.14 -4.41 -1.69
CA ILE A 7 -6.00 -3.16 -2.44
C ILE A 7 -7.19 -3.07 -3.40
N GLU A 8 -7.86 -1.93 -3.40
CA GLU A 8 -9.08 -1.76 -4.20
C GLU A 8 -9.04 -0.43 -4.93
N GLY A 9 -8.88 -0.48 -6.25
CA GLY A 9 -8.89 0.69 -7.11
C GLY A 9 -7.86 1.73 -6.75
N LEU A 10 -6.67 1.32 -6.32
CA LEU A 10 -5.67 2.23 -5.80
C LEU A 10 -5.05 3.05 -6.91
N LYS A 11 -5.02 4.37 -6.70
CA LYS A 11 -4.48 5.33 -7.65
C LYS A 11 -3.48 6.25 -6.96
N LYS A 12 -2.39 6.54 -7.65
CA LYS A 12 -1.47 7.60 -7.23
C LYS A 12 -0.97 8.32 -8.46
N TYR A 13 -1.36 9.55 -8.59
CA TYR A 13 -1.00 10.41 -9.71
C TYR A 13 -0.13 11.55 -9.20
N TYR A 14 0.97 11.80 -9.90
CA TYR A 14 1.87 12.92 -9.61
C TYR A 14 1.75 13.95 -10.71
N GLY A 15 1.90 15.22 -10.36
CA GLY A 15 1.89 16.31 -11.32
C GLY A 15 0.59 17.09 -11.32
N ARG A 16 0.46 17.98 -12.29
CA ARG A 16 -0.70 18.87 -12.42
C ARG A 16 -1.71 18.31 -13.42
N PRO A 17 -2.98 18.73 -13.33
CA PRO A 17 -3.97 18.33 -14.34
C PRO A 17 -3.46 18.61 -15.75
N GLY A 18 -3.60 17.62 -16.63
CA GLY A 18 -3.10 17.71 -18.00
C GLY A 18 -1.66 17.28 -18.20
N ASN A 19 -0.89 17.11 -17.11
CA ASN A 19 0.50 16.65 -17.20
C ASN A 19 0.82 15.79 -15.98
N GLN A 20 0.08 14.70 -15.84
CA GLN A 20 0.20 13.80 -14.69
C GLN A 20 0.96 12.55 -15.04
N THR A 21 1.74 12.06 -14.06
CA THR A 21 2.33 10.74 -14.11
C THR A 21 1.48 9.81 -13.24
N LYS A 22 0.94 8.77 -13.85
CA LYS A 22 0.09 7.81 -13.15
C LYS A 22 0.95 6.65 -12.67
N ALA A 23 1.46 6.77 -11.45
CA ALA A 23 2.31 5.73 -10.85
C ALA A 23 1.50 4.49 -10.52
N LEU A 24 0.28 4.68 -10.02
CA LEU A 24 -0.70 3.61 -9.79
C LEU A 24 -2.01 4.08 -10.41
N ASP A 25 -2.62 3.23 -11.22
CA ASP A 25 -3.81 3.63 -11.98
C ASP A 25 -4.94 2.62 -11.83
N GLY A 26 -5.52 2.57 -10.62
CA GLY A 26 -6.68 1.74 -10.35
C GLY A 26 -6.34 0.27 -10.17
N ILE A 27 -5.27 -0.03 -9.46
CA ILE A 27 -4.90 -1.42 -9.22
C ILE A 27 -5.75 -2.03 -8.10
N SER A 28 -6.08 -3.30 -8.26
CA SER A 28 -6.86 -4.04 -7.27
C SER A 28 -6.30 -5.45 -7.15
N PHE A 29 -6.03 -5.87 -5.92
CA PHE A 29 -5.61 -7.24 -5.66
C PHE A 29 -5.73 -7.55 -4.18
N GLN A 30 -5.62 -8.84 -3.85
CA GLN A 30 -5.54 -9.31 -2.48
C GLN A 30 -4.27 -10.12 -2.33
N ALA A 31 -3.67 -10.09 -1.16
CA ALA A 31 -2.48 -10.87 -0.87
C ALA A 31 -2.61 -11.54 0.49
N ALA A 32 -2.29 -12.82 0.52
CA ALA A 32 -2.16 -13.54 1.78
C ALA A 32 -0.72 -13.44 2.27
N GLU A 33 -0.50 -13.88 3.51
CA GLU A 33 0.83 -13.94 4.06
C GLU A 33 1.73 -14.79 3.15
N GLY A 34 2.87 -14.24 2.77
CA GLY A 34 3.80 -14.89 1.84
C GLY A 34 3.61 -14.52 0.38
N GLU A 35 2.38 -14.27 -0.06
CA GLU A 35 2.13 -13.89 -1.44
C GLU A 35 2.63 -12.49 -1.78
N PHE A 36 2.67 -11.63 -0.79
CA PHE A 36 3.08 -10.24 -0.96
C PHE A 36 4.52 -10.13 -1.47
N LEU A 37 5.38 -11.06 -1.06
CA LEU A 37 6.76 -11.11 -1.54
C LEU A 37 6.83 -11.28 -3.05
N GLY A 38 6.01 -12.16 -3.61
CA GLY A 38 5.97 -12.39 -5.06
C GLY A 38 5.54 -11.16 -5.83
N ILE A 39 4.57 -10.42 -5.29
CA ILE A 39 4.09 -9.19 -5.91
C ILE A 39 5.17 -8.12 -5.89
N MET A 40 5.80 -7.93 -4.74
CA MET A 40 6.81 -6.90 -4.57
C MET A 40 8.15 -7.27 -5.19
N GLY A 41 8.38 -8.54 -5.45
CA GLY A 41 9.59 -9.01 -6.10
C GLY A 41 9.64 -8.70 -7.59
N SER A 42 8.50 -8.46 -8.22
CA SER A 42 8.47 -8.13 -9.64
C SER A 42 8.99 -6.72 -9.86
N SER A 43 9.78 -6.53 -10.91
CA SER A 43 10.28 -5.21 -11.25
C SER A 43 9.15 -4.39 -11.89
N GLY A 44 9.01 -3.14 -11.44
CA GLY A 44 7.97 -2.28 -11.98
C GLY A 44 8.05 -0.90 -11.36
N SER A 45 7.67 0.12 -12.12
CA SER A 45 7.78 1.50 -11.71
C SER A 45 6.84 1.88 -10.57
N GLY A 46 5.74 1.15 -10.38
CA GLY A 46 4.78 1.43 -9.31
C GLY A 46 5.09 0.78 -7.98
N LYS A 47 6.12 -0.05 -7.92
CA LYS A 47 6.45 -0.85 -6.74
C LYS A 47 6.76 -0.01 -5.51
N SER A 48 7.65 0.96 -5.65
CA SER A 48 8.00 1.86 -4.55
C SER A 48 6.83 2.72 -4.12
N THR A 49 6.04 3.19 -5.09
CA THR A 49 4.84 3.98 -4.82
C THR A 49 3.82 3.17 -4.03
N LEU A 50 3.61 1.92 -4.42
CA LEU A 50 2.69 1.03 -3.72
C LEU A 50 3.13 0.82 -2.27
N LEU A 51 4.41 0.54 -2.05
CA LEU A 51 4.95 0.37 -0.71
C LEU A 51 4.76 1.62 0.14
N ASN A 52 5.03 2.79 -0.43
CA ASN A 52 4.88 4.05 0.29
C ASN A 52 3.43 4.34 0.65
N CYS A 53 2.49 3.95 -0.19
CA CYS A 53 1.06 4.08 0.13
C CYS A 53 0.67 3.14 1.27
N ILE A 54 1.13 1.90 1.22
CA ILE A 54 0.85 0.91 2.27
C ILE A 54 1.49 1.34 3.60
N ALA A 55 2.67 1.94 3.52
CA ALA A 55 3.40 2.43 4.69
C ALA A 55 2.86 3.76 5.22
N THR A 56 1.88 4.34 4.57
CA THR A 56 1.29 5.65 4.91
C THR A 56 2.28 6.81 4.82
N VAL A 57 3.38 6.61 4.08
CA VAL A 57 4.35 7.68 3.84
C VAL A 57 3.79 8.70 2.86
N ILE A 58 3.07 8.21 1.83
CA ILE A 58 2.37 9.07 0.88
C ILE A 58 0.89 8.70 0.87
N GLN A 59 0.05 9.69 0.58
CA GLN A 59 -1.38 9.48 0.50
C GLN A 59 -1.76 9.17 -0.95
N PRO A 60 -2.52 8.10 -1.21
CA PRO A 60 -2.97 7.81 -2.56
C PRO A 60 -3.96 8.87 -3.06
N THR A 61 -4.05 9.00 -4.37
CA THR A 61 -5.01 9.89 -5.01
C THR A 61 -6.43 9.35 -4.88
N GLY A 62 -6.58 8.03 -4.88
CA GLY A 62 -7.88 7.39 -4.70
C GLY A 62 -7.72 5.92 -4.41
N GLY A 63 -8.84 5.27 -4.10
CA GLY A 63 -8.86 3.85 -3.80
C GLY A 63 -8.84 3.55 -2.32
N LYS A 64 -8.69 2.26 -2.00
CA LYS A 64 -8.70 1.78 -0.62
C LYS A 64 -7.58 0.80 -0.38
N ILE A 65 -7.07 0.79 0.85
CA ILE A 65 -6.08 -0.18 1.32
C ILE A 65 -6.58 -0.71 2.65
N ARG A 66 -6.75 -2.03 2.74
CA ARG A 66 -7.11 -2.70 4.00
C ARG A 66 -5.98 -3.64 4.39
N MET A 67 -5.54 -3.51 5.63
CA MET A 67 -4.54 -4.40 6.21
C MET A 67 -5.19 -5.17 7.32
N GLN A 68 -5.29 -6.49 7.16
CA GLN A 68 -5.95 -7.38 8.13
C GLN A 68 -7.37 -6.89 8.48
N GLY A 69 -8.10 -6.44 7.47
CA GLY A 69 -9.47 -5.97 7.62
C GLY A 69 -9.64 -4.52 8.03
N ALA A 70 -8.55 -3.83 8.37
CA ALA A 70 -8.62 -2.43 8.78
C ALA A 70 -8.30 -1.50 7.61
N ASP A 71 -9.14 -0.48 7.42
CA ASP A 71 -8.92 0.54 6.40
C ASP A 71 -7.84 1.49 6.91
N ILE A 72 -6.62 1.33 6.40
CA ILE A 72 -5.48 2.11 6.89
C ILE A 72 -5.54 3.57 6.49
N LEU A 73 -6.28 3.91 5.44
CA LEU A 73 -6.42 5.30 5.01
C LEU A 73 -7.32 6.10 5.93
N ALA A 74 -8.11 5.42 6.75
CA ALA A 74 -8.99 6.06 7.74
C ALA A 74 -8.32 6.20 9.12
N LEU A 75 -7.14 5.63 9.31
CA LEU A 75 -6.45 5.67 10.59
C LEU A 75 -5.89 7.06 10.88
N LYS A 76 -6.03 7.49 12.14
CA LYS A 76 -5.53 8.78 12.60
C LYS A 76 -5.03 8.66 14.03
N GLY A 77 -4.16 9.59 14.44
CA GLY A 77 -3.69 9.69 15.81
C GLY A 77 -2.98 8.43 16.29
N GLU A 78 -3.38 7.95 17.46
CA GLU A 78 -2.74 6.78 18.08
C GLU A 78 -2.88 5.51 17.26
N LYS A 79 -4.01 5.34 16.59
CA LYS A 79 -4.22 4.15 15.75
C LYS A 79 -3.27 4.13 14.57
N LEU A 80 -3.03 5.29 13.97
CA LEU A 80 -2.07 5.39 12.87
C LEU A 80 -0.64 5.13 13.36
N ALA A 81 -0.29 5.69 14.51
CA ALA A 81 1.04 5.45 15.10
C ALA A 81 1.24 3.97 15.42
N GLU A 82 0.23 3.32 15.96
CA GLU A 82 0.28 1.90 16.26
C GLU A 82 0.43 1.06 14.99
N TYR A 83 -0.30 1.41 13.94
CA TYR A 83 -0.19 0.74 12.65
C TYR A 83 1.24 0.85 12.11
N ARG A 84 1.81 2.06 12.13
CA ARG A 84 3.17 2.28 11.66
C ARG A 84 4.21 1.49 12.46
N GLY A 85 4.01 1.41 13.77
CA GLY A 85 4.94 0.71 14.64
C GLY A 85 4.87 -0.80 14.52
N LYS A 86 3.66 -1.35 14.47
CA LYS A 86 3.45 -2.79 14.53
C LYS A 86 3.30 -3.44 13.17
N LYS A 87 2.41 -2.92 12.34
CA LYS A 87 2.07 -3.58 11.07
C LYS A 87 3.11 -3.34 10.00
N ILE A 88 3.59 -2.11 9.90
CA ILE A 88 4.59 -1.77 8.89
C ILE A 88 5.94 -2.40 9.25
N GLY A 89 6.29 -2.40 10.52
CA GLY A 89 7.51 -3.05 10.97
C GLY A 89 7.53 -4.53 10.61
N TYR A 90 6.43 -5.21 10.87
CA TYR A 90 6.28 -6.62 10.49
C TYR A 90 6.42 -6.82 9.00
N LEU A 91 5.72 -6.00 8.22
CA LEU A 91 5.71 -6.12 6.77
C LEU A 91 7.11 -5.90 6.18
N PHE A 92 7.78 -4.82 6.59
CA PHE A 92 9.06 -4.45 6.02
C PHE A 92 10.20 -5.37 6.48
N GLN A 93 10.07 -5.95 7.66
CA GLN A 93 11.05 -6.91 8.16
C GLN A 93 11.14 -8.12 7.24
N ASN A 94 10.03 -8.50 6.64
CA ASN A 94 9.97 -9.66 5.75
C ASN A 94 10.41 -9.36 4.33
N PHE A 95 10.59 -8.09 3.97
CA PHE A 95 10.89 -7.70 2.59
C PHE A 95 12.27 -7.05 2.40
N GLU A 96 13.02 -6.88 3.46
CA GLU A 96 14.39 -6.32 3.39
C GLU A 96 14.44 -5.03 2.57
N LEU A 97 13.61 -4.08 2.94
CA LEU A 97 13.56 -2.79 2.23
C LEU A 97 14.55 -1.79 2.79
#